data_327f1a6a3b28b6fbe6fc4d7f320a07bb
#
_entry.id   327f1a6a3b28b6fbe6fc4d7f320a07bb
#
_cell.length_a   1.000
_cell.length_b   1.000
_cell.length_c   1.000
_cell.angle_alpha   90.00
_cell.angle_beta   90.00
_cell.angle_gamma   90.00
#
_symmetry.space_group_name_H-M   'P 1'
#
loop_
_entity.id
_entity.type
_entity.pdbx_description
1 polymer ?
#
loop_
_entity_poly.entity_id
_entity_poly.type
_entity_poly.pdbx_seq_one_letter_code
_entity_poly.pdbx_strand_id
1 'polypeptide(L)'
;GELIFDAQGVDSRQLPMKAFRSQVQMVFQDSYSSLNPRLTIEESIAFTPRVHGVSAREATERARYLLERVGLEPKRFAGRYPHELSGGQRQRVNIARALAPRPRLVILDEAVSALDKSVEAQVLNLLMDLKAEFNLTYVFISHDLNVIRYLCDRVMVMYLGKVVEIGATESVYANPAHPYTRALLTSMPSMDPDQRTLAAPLAGDPPNPINPPSGCSFHPRCVRAEPICERREPVLTDALAGHPVSCLIAMPDGGHSLPLRRLTTNLHAATP
;
A
#
# COMPACT_ATOMS: atom_id res chain seq x y z
N GLY A 1 -18.18 8.83 5.96
CA GLY A 1 -17.22 8.08 6.78
C GLY A 1 -16.56 9.00 7.79
N GLU A 2 -16.02 8.47 8.84
CA GLU A 2 -15.26 9.18 9.84
C GLU A 2 -13.78 8.83 9.68
N LEU A 3 -12.91 9.84 9.78
CA LEU A 3 -11.45 9.67 9.75
C LEU A 3 -10.89 9.99 11.13
N ILE A 4 -10.27 8.99 11.75
CA ILE A 4 -9.64 9.11 13.08
C ILE A 4 -8.14 8.91 12.90
N PHE A 5 -7.34 9.82 13.45
CA PHE A 5 -5.89 9.71 13.50
C PHE A 5 -5.44 9.96 14.96
N ASP A 6 -4.67 9.01 15.52
CA ASP A 6 -4.19 9.08 16.90
C ASP A 6 -5.33 9.32 17.93
N ALA A 7 -6.42 8.56 17.79
CA ALA A 7 -7.66 8.68 18.58
C ALA A 7 -8.38 10.04 18.47
N GLN A 8 -8.03 10.89 17.53
CA GLN A 8 -8.65 12.19 17.30
C GLN A 8 -9.34 12.23 15.94
N GLY A 9 -10.56 12.76 15.90
CA GLY A 9 -11.26 12.99 14.63
C GLY A 9 -10.54 14.05 13.80
N VAL A 10 -10.22 13.71 12.55
CA VAL A 10 -9.58 14.65 11.61
C VAL A 10 -10.57 15.76 11.23
N ASP A 11 -10.05 16.98 11.05
CA ASP A 11 -10.83 18.22 10.81
C ASP A 11 -11.74 18.61 11.99
N SER A 12 -11.43 18.11 13.19
CA SER A 12 -12.06 18.50 14.44
C SER A 12 -11.30 19.66 15.10
N ARG A 13 -11.85 20.15 16.23
CA ARG A 13 -11.14 21.13 17.07
C ARG A 13 -9.83 20.57 17.66
N GLN A 14 -9.75 19.25 17.87
CA GLN A 14 -8.59 18.59 18.45
C GLN A 14 -7.48 18.36 17.41
N LEU A 15 -7.86 18.05 16.16
CA LEU A 15 -6.93 17.82 15.07
C LEU A 15 -7.38 18.57 13.81
N PRO A 16 -7.04 19.88 13.70
CA PRO A 16 -7.31 20.67 12.48
C PRO A 16 -6.59 20.07 11.27
N MET A 17 -7.20 20.18 10.08
CA MET A 17 -6.67 19.64 8.82
C MET A 17 -5.21 20.07 8.55
N LYS A 18 -4.82 21.29 8.90
CA LYS A 18 -3.43 21.75 8.74
C LYS A 18 -2.44 20.95 9.61
N ALA A 19 -2.82 20.65 10.86
CA ALA A 19 -2.01 19.85 11.76
C ALA A 19 -1.97 18.37 11.32
N PHE A 20 -3.10 17.82 10.88
CA PHE A 20 -3.14 16.48 10.30
C PHE A 20 -2.20 16.35 9.10
N ARG A 21 -2.24 17.29 8.16
CA ARG A 21 -1.38 17.29 6.96
C ARG A 21 0.10 17.42 7.26
N SER A 22 0.51 17.96 8.40
CA SER A 22 1.93 17.95 8.81
C SER A 22 2.39 16.60 9.32
N GLN A 23 1.46 15.81 9.91
CA GLN A 23 1.76 14.50 10.50
C GLN A 23 1.58 13.34 9.50
N VAL A 24 0.81 13.56 8.44
CA VAL A 24 0.55 12.55 7.38
C VAL A 24 1.04 13.10 6.06
N GLN A 25 1.99 12.44 5.45
CA GLN A 25 2.57 12.81 4.16
C GLN A 25 2.37 11.72 3.13
N MET A 26 2.47 12.06 1.85
CA MET A 26 2.27 11.13 0.76
C MET A 26 3.40 11.22 -0.27
N VAL A 27 3.85 10.07 -0.71
CA VAL A 27 4.74 9.89 -1.87
C VAL A 27 3.92 9.27 -2.98
N PHE A 28 3.79 9.98 -4.10
CA PHE A 28 2.96 9.58 -5.23
C PHE A 28 3.73 8.68 -6.21
N GLN A 29 2.99 7.95 -7.02
CA GLN A 29 3.47 7.06 -8.07
C GLN A 29 4.35 7.80 -9.09
N ASP A 30 3.88 8.95 -9.61
CA ASP A 30 4.64 9.75 -10.57
C ASP A 30 5.62 10.68 -9.85
N SER A 31 6.87 10.26 -9.82
CA SER A 31 7.94 11.01 -9.17
C SER A 31 8.29 12.32 -9.90
N TYR A 32 7.94 12.45 -11.21
CA TYR A 32 8.24 13.64 -11.99
C TYR A 32 7.17 14.73 -11.77
N SER A 33 5.89 14.41 -11.95
CA SER A 33 4.80 15.37 -11.78
C SER A 33 4.62 15.83 -10.34
N SER A 34 5.16 15.07 -9.38
CA SER A 34 5.11 15.42 -7.96
C SER A 34 6.05 16.55 -7.56
N LEU A 35 7.03 16.91 -8.39
CA LEU A 35 8.02 17.97 -8.11
C LEU A 35 7.73 19.20 -8.96
N ASN A 36 7.84 20.39 -8.34
CA ASN A 36 7.76 21.64 -9.10
C ASN A 36 9.06 21.83 -9.91
N PRO A 37 9.01 21.84 -11.27
CA PRO A 37 10.20 21.92 -12.11
C PRO A 37 10.97 23.24 -12.02
N ARG A 38 10.35 24.28 -11.40
CA ARG A 38 10.95 25.60 -11.23
C ARG A 38 11.71 25.77 -9.91
N LEU A 39 11.60 24.80 -9.00
CA LEU A 39 12.31 24.80 -7.72
C LEU A 39 13.52 23.90 -7.79
N THR A 40 14.59 24.29 -7.12
CA THR A 40 15.70 23.39 -6.86
C THR A 40 15.27 22.25 -5.93
N ILE A 41 16.09 21.21 -5.85
CA ILE A 41 15.82 20.08 -4.98
C ILE A 41 15.78 20.49 -3.51
N GLU A 42 16.71 21.33 -3.07
CA GLU A 42 16.74 21.87 -1.72
C GLU A 42 15.46 22.70 -1.41
N GLU A 43 15.08 23.59 -2.33
CA GLU A 43 13.85 24.37 -2.18
C GLU A 43 12.59 23.50 -2.13
N SER A 44 12.53 22.47 -2.96
CA SER A 44 11.40 21.53 -2.99
C SER A 44 11.23 20.78 -1.66
N ILE A 45 12.34 20.36 -1.03
CA ILE A 45 12.31 19.67 0.26
C ILE A 45 12.02 20.67 1.40
N ALA A 46 12.63 21.87 1.37
CA ALA A 46 12.46 22.90 2.40
C ALA A 46 11.09 23.59 2.36
N PHE A 47 10.32 23.42 1.28
CA PHE A 47 9.05 24.13 1.07
C PHE A 47 8.02 23.82 2.17
N THR A 48 7.73 22.56 2.41
CA THR A 48 6.70 22.14 3.38
C THR A 48 7.02 22.58 4.81
N PRO A 49 8.23 22.39 5.36
CA PRO A 49 8.60 22.94 6.67
C PRO A 49 8.37 24.45 6.77
N ARG A 50 8.75 25.21 5.74
CA ARG A 50 8.57 26.67 5.71
C ARG A 50 7.11 27.08 5.77
N VAL A 51 6.22 26.39 5.02
CA VAL A 51 4.76 26.62 5.07
C VAL A 51 4.19 26.34 6.46
N HIS A 52 4.81 25.44 7.22
CA HIS A 52 4.43 25.13 8.60
C HIS A 52 5.16 25.99 9.65
N GLY A 53 5.84 27.06 9.24
CA GLY A 53 6.40 28.06 10.15
C GLY A 53 7.85 27.79 10.62
N VAL A 54 8.53 26.78 10.04
CA VAL A 54 9.95 26.57 10.28
C VAL A 54 10.76 27.66 9.58
N SER A 55 11.79 28.18 10.24
CA SER A 55 12.64 29.22 9.68
C SER A 55 13.31 28.76 8.36
N ALA A 56 13.58 29.70 7.44
CA ALA A 56 14.22 29.38 6.17
C ALA A 56 15.57 28.66 6.36
N ARG A 57 16.36 29.09 7.33
CA ARG A 57 17.65 28.47 7.67
C ARG A 57 17.49 27.02 8.14
N GLU A 58 16.61 26.79 9.12
CA GLU A 58 16.38 25.45 9.64
C GLU A 58 15.78 24.52 8.59
N ALA A 59 14.85 25.02 7.74
CA ALA A 59 14.28 24.23 6.66
C ALA A 59 15.35 23.81 5.62
N THR A 60 16.29 24.70 5.29
CA THR A 60 17.41 24.40 4.40
C THR A 60 18.38 23.39 5.02
N GLU A 61 18.77 23.57 6.27
CA GLU A 61 19.64 22.63 6.99
C GLU A 61 18.99 21.23 7.05
N ARG A 62 17.67 21.17 7.32
CA ARG A 62 16.88 19.92 7.30
C ARG A 62 16.82 19.29 5.92
N ALA A 63 16.63 20.08 4.86
CA ALA A 63 16.62 19.58 3.49
C ALA A 63 17.96 18.92 3.13
N ARG A 64 19.08 19.53 3.48
CA ARG A 64 20.43 18.96 3.24
C ARG A 64 20.65 17.67 4.03
N TYR A 65 20.26 17.67 5.31
CA TYR A 65 20.30 16.46 6.14
C TYR A 65 19.52 15.31 5.49
N LEU A 66 18.28 15.57 5.05
CA LEU A 66 17.42 14.54 4.43
C LEU A 66 17.99 14.08 3.07
N LEU A 67 18.59 14.96 2.27
CA LEU A 67 19.30 14.57 1.05
C LEU A 67 20.39 13.55 1.35
N GLU A 68 21.20 13.79 2.38
CA GLU A 68 22.25 12.85 2.81
C GLU A 68 21.64 11.51 3.25
N ARG A 69 20.53 11.54 4.03
CA ARG A 69 19.83 10.33 4.51
C ARG A 69 19.28 9.49 3.36
N VAL A 70 18.83 10.10 2.26
CA VAL A 70 18.36 9.35 1.08
C VAL A 70 19.50 9.00 0.10
N GLY A 71 20.77 9.19 0.48
CA GLY A 71 21.93 8.84 -0.31
C GLY A 71 22.21 9.79 -1.50
N LEU A 72 21.78 11.05 -1.38
CA LEU A 72 22.06 12.11 -2.36
C LEU A 72 22.94 13.18 -1.71
N GLU A 73 24.22 13.26 -2.11
CA GLU A 73 25.16 14.23 -1.56
C GLU A 73 24.68 15.68 -1.75
N PRO A 74 24.43 16.45 -0.66
CA PRO A 74 23.85 17.80 -0.77
C PRO A 74 24.66 18.76 -1.66
N LYS A 75 25.99 18.72 -1.58
CA LYS A 75 26.85 19.58 -2.42
C LYS A 75 26.63 19.38 -3.91
N ARG A 76 26.24 18.18 -4.31
CA ARG A 76 26.03 17.80 -5.71
C ARG A 76 24.58 17.95 -6.16
N PHE A 77 23.61 17.74 -5.27
CA PHE A 77 22.21 17.61 -5.65
C PHE A 77 21.30 18.77 -5.19
N ALA A 78 21.64 19.52 -4.13
CA ALA A 78 20.77 20.57 -3.57
C ALA A 78 20.36 21.64 -4.58
N GLY A 79 21.29 22.10 -5.41
CA GLY A 79 21.07 23.15 -6.42
C GLY A 79 20.57 22.64 -7.76
N ARG A 80 20.37 21.35 -7.96
CA ARG A 80 19.81 20.78 -9.20
C ARG A 80 18.31 20.98 -9.29
N TYR A 81 17.79 20.83 -10.50
CA TYR A 81 16.37 20.80 -10.79
C TYR A 81 15.86 19.37 -11.04
N PRO A 82 14.55 19.10 -10.89
CA PRO A 82 13.99 17.76 -11.07
C PRO A 82 14.32 17.08 -12.40
N HIS A 83 14.41 17.85 -13.49
CA HIS A 83 14.71 17.33 -14.82
C HIS A 83 16.18 16.85 -14.99
N GLU A 84 17.08 17.22 -14.08
CA GLU A 84 18.49 16.81 -14.09
C GLU A 84 18.73 15.50 -13.33
N LEU A 85 17.67 14.86 -12.80
CA LEU A 85 17.76 13.65 -11.99
C LEU A 85 17.21 12.41 -12.73
N SER A 86 17.80 11.25 -12.41
CA SER A 86 17.23 9.97 -12.79
C SER A 86 15.91 9.67 -12.06
N GLY A 87 15.12 8.69 -12.53
CA GLY A 87 13.87 8.26 -11.89
C GLY A 87 14.06 7.90 -10.40
N GLY A 88 15.05 7.05 -10.11
CA GLY A 88 15.36 6.67 -8.72
C GLY A 88 15.87 7.83 -7.85
N GLN A 89 16.62 8.77 -8.43
CA GLN A 89 17.04 9.98 -7.71
C GLN A 89 15.84 10.89 -7.40
N ARG A 90 14.92 11.10 -8.36
CA ARG A 90 13.67 11.85 -8.12
C ARG A 90 12.84 11.19 -7.04
N GLN A 91 12.73 9.87 -7.04
CA GLN A 91 11.99 9.14 -6.01
C GLN A 91 12.57 9.34 -4.61
N ARG A 92 13.91 9.27 -4.47
CA ARG A 92 14.62 9.58 -3.21
C ARG A 92 14.36 11.02 -2.74
N VAL A 93 14.31 11.98 -3.67
CA VAL A 93 13.93 13.38 -3.36
C VAL A 93 12.48 13.47 -2.87
N ASN A 94 11.53 12.78 -3.49
CA ASN A 94 10.14 12.75 -3.04
C ASN A 94 10.00 12.16 -1.63
N ILE A 95 10.76 11.10 -1.33
CA ILE A 95 10.83 10.54 0.03
C ILE A 95 11.39 11.58 1.01
N ALA A 96 12.52 12.24 0.69
CA ALA A 96 13.10 13.28 1.53
C ALA A 96 12.11 14.45 1.76
N ARG A 97 11.39 14.87 0.72
CA ARG A 97 10.36 15.92 0.81
C ARG A 97 9.22 15.51 1.75
N ALA A 98 8.75 14.26 1.65
CA ALA A 98 7.71 13.75 2.54
C ALA A 98 8.17 13.70 4.01
N LEU A 99 9.44 13.43 4.28
CA LEU A 99 10.00 13.38 5.63
C LEU A 99 10.29 14.76 6.22
N ALA A 100 10.37 15.81 5.39
CA ALA A 100 10.76 17.14 5.82
C ALA A 100 9.90 17.76 6.93
N PRO A 101 8.56 17.59 6.98
CA PRO A 101 7.73 18.07 8.10
C PRO A 101 7.79 17.20 9.35
N ARG A 102 8.57 16.12 9.38
CA ARG A 102 8.64 15.11 10.46
C ARG A 102 7.29 14.40 10.68
N PRO A 103 6.76 13.73 9.67
CA PRO A 103 5.49 13.05 9.78
C PRO A 103 5.57 11.85 10.72
N ARG A 104 4.42 11.38 11.20
CA ARG A 104 4.27 10.10 11.91
C ARG A 104 3.82 8.99 10.96
N LEU A 105 3.10 9.35 9.89
CA LEU A 105 2.58 8.45 8.88
C LEU A 105 3.01 8.90 7.48
N VAL A 106 3.53 7.98 6.67
CA VAL A 106 3.80 8.22 5.25
C VAL A 106 3.00 7.22 4.42
N ILE A 107 2.18 7.74 3.51
CA ILE A 107 1.46 6.96 2.50
C ILE A 107 2.37 6.86 1.28
N LEU A 108 2.66 5.66 0.84
CA LEU A 108 3.52 5.35 -0.29
C LEU A 108 2.65 4.71 -1.38
N ASP A 109 2.21 5.53 -2.35
CA ASP A 109 1.30 5.10 -3.40
C ASP A 109 2.10 4.69 -4.64
N GLU A 110 2.22 3.38 -4.84
CA GLU A 110 3.04 2.76 -5.91
C GLU A 110 4.45 3.36 -6.05
N ALA A 111 5.04 3.73 -4.93
CA ALA A 111 6.25 4.53 -4.85
C ALA A 111 7.50 3.89 -5.51
N VAL A 112 7.45 2.63 -5.88
CA VAL A 112 8.58 1.90 -6.51
C VAL A 112 8.23 1.25 -7.85
N SER A 113 6.96 1.31 -8.29
CA SER A 113 6.46 0.57 -9.46
C SER A 113 7.10 0.97 -10.79
N ALA A 114 7.57 2.22 -10.91
CA ALA A 114 8.18 2.76 -12.12
C ALA A 114 9.73 2.67 -12.12
N LEU A 115 10.31 1.92 -11.18
CA LEU A 115 11.77 1.79 -11.04
C LEU A 115 12.27 0.44 -11.56
N ASP A 116 13.50 0.44 -12.08
CA ASP A 116 14.21 -0.81 -12.40
C ASP A 116 14.38 -1.66 -11.14
N LYS A 117 14.33 -2.98 -11.25
CA LYS A 117 14.38 -3.91 -10.11
C LYS A 117 15.57 -3.68 -9.15
N SER A 118 16.73 -3.31 -9.66
CA SER A 118 17.90 -3.00 -8.83
C SER A 118 17.73 -1.69 -8.04
N VAL A 119 17.13 -0.68 -8.64
CA VAL A 119 16.85 0.62 -8.02
C VAL A 119 15.67 0.47 -7.03
N GLU A 120 14.66 -0.32 -7.39
CA GLU A 120 13.54 -0.68 -6.51
C GLU A 120 14.06 -1.27 -5.20
N ALA A 121 14.92 -2.30 -5.27
CA ALA A 121 15.50 -2.93 -4.08
C ALA A 121 16.27 -1.93 -3.19
N GLN A 122 17.03 -1.01 -3.80
CA GLN A 122 17.74 0.03 -3.06
C GLN A 122 16.78 1.01 -2.36
N VAL A 123 15.66 1.37 -3.00
CA VAL A 123 14.66 2.27 -2.41
C VAL A 123 13.88 1.56 -1.31
N LEU A 124 13.56 0.27 -1.45
CA LEU A 124 12.90 -0.51 -0.40
C LEU A 124 13.78 -0.63 0.86
N ASN A 125 15.07 -0.94 0.71
CA ASN A 125 16.01 -0.97 1.83
C ASN A 125 16.11 0.41 2.50
N LEU A 126 16.22 1.48 1.71
CA LEU A 126 16.21 2.85 2.22
C LEU A 126 14.93 3.15 3.04
N LEU A 127 13.75 2.73 2.56
CA LEU A 127 12.49 2.91 3.29
C LEU A 127 12.47 2.16 4.62
N MET A 128 13.05 0.96 4.68
CA MET A 128 13.17 0.21 5.95
C MET A 128 14.09 0.92 6.94
N ASP A 129 15.25 1.41 6.48
CA ASP A 129 16.20 2.16 7.31
C ASP A 129 15.54 3.43 7.87
N LEU A 130 14.85 4.20 7.00
CA LEU A 130 14.15 5.42 7.39
C LEU A 130 12.96 5.14 8.34
N LYS A 131 12.24 4.02 8.15
CA LYS A 131 11.16 3.57 9.05
C LYS A 131 11.70 3.37 10.46
N ALA A 132 12.83 2.69 10.58
CA ALA A 132 13.47 2.42 11.87
C ALA A 132 14.05 3.70 12.51
N GLU A 133 14.79 4.50 11.73
CA GLU A 133 15.47 5.71 12.21
C GLU A 133 14.49 6.79 12.71
N PHE A 134 13.40 7.03 11.94
CA PHE A 134 12.43 8.08 12.25
C PHE A 134 11.18 7.56 12.96
N ASN A 135 11.12 6.27 13.31
CA ASN A 135 9.96 5.62 13.95
C ASN A 135 8.65 5.87 13.17
N LEU A 136 8.67 5.61 11.88
CA LEU A 136 7.55 5.91 10.97
C LEU A 136 6.54 4.77 10.90
N THR A 137 5.28 5.12 10.71
CA THR A 137 4.27 4.20 10.21
C THR A 137 4.12 4.39 8.70
N TYR A 138 4.07 3.29 7.94
CA TYR A 138 3.80 3.30 6.51
C TYR A 138 2.42 2.75 6.18
N VAL A 139 1.72 3.40 5.26
CA VAL A 139 0.65 2.79 4.45
C VAL A 139 1.23 2.62 3.04
N PHE A 140 1.55 1.40 2.69
CA PHE A 140 2.19 1.07 1.40
C PHE A 140 1.14 0.49 0.44
N ILE A 141 0.90 1.15 -0.69
CA ILE A 141 -0.02 0.71 -1.73
C ILE A 141 0.81 0.17 -2.89
N SER A 142 0.58 -1.08 -3.27
CA SER A 142 1.29 -1.72 -4.38
C SER A 142 0.46 -2.87 -4.97
N HIS A 143 0.71 -3.17 -6.23
CA HIS A 143 0.25 -4.39 -6.88
C HIS A 143 1.32 -5.50 -6.88
N ASP A 144 2.57 -5.20 -6.48
CA ASP A 144 3.63 -6.21 -6.33
C ASP A 144 3.55 -6.87 -4.95
N LEU A 145 3.06 -8.10 -4.93
CA LEU A 145 2.85 -8.87 -3.70
C LEU A 145 4.17 -9.24 -2.99
N ASN A 146 5.29 -9.37 -3.74
CA ASN A 146 6.59 -9.63 -3.13
C ASN A 146 7.07 -8.41 -2.33
N VAL A 147 6.86 -7.21 -2.87
CA VAL A 147 7.19 -5.94 -2.19
C VAL A 147 6.36 -5.78 -0.92
N ILE A 148 5.05 -6.06 -0.99
CA ILE A 148 4.16 -6.04 0.20
C ILE A 148 4.65 -7.01 1.27
N ARG A 149 4.98 -8.25 0.91
CA ARG A 149 5.47 -9.25 1.86
C ARG A 149 6.78 -8.83 2.51
N TYR A 150 7.66 -8.17 1.75
CA TYR A 150 8.96 -7.75 2.24
C TYR A 150 8.87 -6.57 3.24
N LEU A 151 7.99 -5.60 2.98
CA LEU A 151 7.98 -4.30 3.70
C LEU A 151 6.92 -4.23 4.81
N CYS A 152 5.80 -4.94 4.68
CA CYS A 152 4.60 -4.71 5.48
C CYS A 152 4.39 -5.79 6.55
N ASP A 153 4.11 -5.37 7.77
CA ASP A 153 3.76 -6.25 8.88
C ASP A 153 2.32 -6.79 8.77
N ARG A 154 1.43 -5.98 8.17
CA ARG A 154 0.02 -6.31 7.94
C ARG A 154 -0.36 -5.97 6.50
N VAL A 155 -1.28 -6.74 5.95
CA VAL A 155 -1.82 -6.52 4.61
C VAL A 155 -3.34 -6.35 4.66
N MET A 156 -3.85 -5.44 3.82
CA MET A 156 -5.26 -5.23 3.52
C MET A 156 -5.44 -5.46 2.03
N VAL A 157 -6.24 -6.46 1.66
CA VAL A 157 -6.56 -6.76 0.27
C VAL A 157 -7.87 -6.07 -0.10
N MET A 158 -7.88 -5.35 -1.22
CA MET A 158 -9.05 -4.63 -1.71
C MET A 158 -9.48 -5.14 -3.08
N TYR A 159 -10.79 -5.18 -3.31
CA TYR A 159 -11.39 -5.49 -4.60
C TYR A 159 -12.55 -4.54 -4.89
N LEU A 160 -12.52 -3.86 -6.04
CA LEU A 160 -13.51 -2.84 -6.44
C LEU A 160 -13.84 -1.83 -5.31
N GLY A 161 -12.81 -1.30 -4.66
CA GLY A 161 -12.95 -0.29 -3.59
C GLY A 161 -13.40 -0.83 -2.23
N LYS A 162 -13.65 -2.15 -2.11
CA LYS A 162 -14.05 -2.79 -0.84
C LYS A 162 -12.91 -3.63 -0.27
N VAL A 163 -12.79 -3.61 1.04
CA VAL A 163 -11.84 -4.47 1.76
C VAL A 163 -12.39 -5.89 1.79
N VAL A 164 -11.61 -6.85 1.28
CA VAL A 164 -12.01 -8.25 1.22
C VAL A 164 -11.30 -9.13 2.25
N GLU A 165 -10.10 -8.74 2.67
CA GLU A 165 -9.31 -9.49 3.65
C GLU A 165 -8.29 -8.58 4.35
N ILE A 166 -8.09 -8.78 5.66
CA ILE A 166 -7.06 -8.08 6.45
C ILE A 166 -6.39 -9.10 7.37
N GLY A 167 -5.06 -9.00 7.53
CA GLY A 167 -4.35 -9.85 8.50
C GLY A 167 -2.88 -9.50 8.63
N ALA A 168 -2.20 -10.23 9.51
CA ALA A 168 -0.75 -10.24 9.52
C ALA A 168 -0.26 -10.78 8.16
N THR A 169 0.76 -10.17 7.59
CA THR A 169 1.24 -10.50 6.23
C THR A 169 1.52 -11.99 6.09
N GLU A 170 2.31 -12.57 6.97
CA GLU A 170 2.64 -13.99 6.89
C GLU A 170 1.40 -14.89 7.04
N SER A 171 0.41 -14.50 7.84
CA SER A 171 -0.84 -15.27 7.98
C SER A 171 -1.65 -15.30 6.70
N VAL A 172 -1.81 -14.11 6.04
CA VAL A 172 -2.56 -13.99 4.78
C VAL A 172 -1.85 -14.72 3.65
N TYR A 173 -0.51 -14.65 3.58
CA TYR A 173 0.28 -15.35 2.56
C TYR A 173 0.28 -16.87 2.74
N ALA A 174 0.36 -17.35 3.98
CA ALA A 174 0.31 -18.77 4.26
C ALA A 174 -1.08 -19.37 4.09
N ASN A 175 -2.13 -18.66 4.53
CA ASN A 175 -3.50 -19.14 4.57
C ASN A 175 -4.50 -18.08 4.08
N PRO A 176 -4.47 -17.68 2.78
CA PRO A 176 -5.41 -16.72 2.24
C PRO A 176 -6.84 -17.23 2.36
N ALA A 177 -7.70 -16.45 3.05
CA ALA A 177 -9.06 -16.87 3.33
C ALA A 177 -10.02 -16.44 2.20
N HIS A 178 -9.89 -15.23 1.66
CA HIS A 178 -10.75 -14.78 0.58
C HIS A 178 -10.37 -15.43 -0.76
N PRO A 179 -11.32 -15.93 -1.58
CA PRO A 179 -11.01 -16.53 -2.88
C PRO A 179 -10.22 -15.63 -3.83
N TYR A 180 -10.45 -14.31 -3.78
CA TYR A 180 -9.68 -13.33 -4.56
C TYR A 180 -8.23 -13.25 -4.12
N THR A 181 -7.97 -13.15 -2.80
CA THR A 181 -6.60 -13.12 -2.25
C THR A 181 -5.83 -14.37 -2.64
N ARG A 182 -6.50 -15.51 -2.54
CA ARG A 182 -5.94 -16.81 -2.95
C ARG A 182 -5.55 -16.81 -4.42
N ALA A 183 -6.45 -16.33 -5.30
CA ALA A 183 -6.17 -16.24 -6.73
C ALA A 183 -5.02 -15.28 -7.03
N LEU A 184 -4.93 -14.13 -6.34
CA LEU A 184 -3.80 -13.20 -6.47
C LEU A 184 -2.47 -13.88 -6.09
N LEU A 185 -2.41 -14.54 -4.94
CA LEU A 185 -1.19 -15.19 -4.47
C LEU A 185 -0.79 -16.37 -5.37
N THR A 186 -1.77 -17.12 -5.89
CA THR A 186 -1.50 -18.22 -6.84
C THR A 186 -1.00 -17.70 -8.20
N SER A 187 -1.31 -16.45 -8.56
CA SER A 187 -0.83 -15.82 -9.81
C SER A 187 0.58 -15.23 -9.70
N MET A 188 1.19 -15.24 -8.51
CA MET A 188 2.57 -14.75 -8.35
C MET A 188 3.53 -15.60 -9.17
N PRO A 189 4.43 -14.95 -9.95
CA PRO A 189 5.46 -15.69 -10.67
C PRO A 189 6.36 -16.44 -9.68
N SER A 190 6.54 -17.75 -9.90
CA SER A 190 7.52 -18.55 -9.18
C SER A 190 8.86 -18.51 -9.90
N MET A 191 9.95 -18.38 -9.16
CA MET A 191 11.31 -18.60 -9.68
C MET A 191 11.63 -20.09 -9.88
N ASP A 192 10.83 -20.98 -9.30
CA ASP A 192 10.95 -22.41 -9.46
C ASP A 192 10.31 -22.87 -10.79
N PRO A 193 11.08 -23.41 -11.75
CA PRO A 193 10.56 -23.88 -13.03
C PRO A 193 9.48 -24.95 -12.91
N ASP A 194 9.52 -25.76 -11.83
CA ASP A 194 8.58 -26.87 -11.59
C ASP A 194 7.24 -26.38 -11.01
N GLN A 195 7.17 -25.12 -10.55
CA GLN A 195 5.97 -24.48 -10.00
C GLN A 195 5.31 -23.50 -10.98
N ARG A 196 5.43 -23.73 -12.28
CA ARG A 196 4.79 -22.86 -13.28
C ARG A 196 3.29 -22.97 -13.21
N THR A 197 2.62 -21.83 -13.01
CA THR A 197 1.16 -21.74 -13.10
C THR A 197 0.74 -21.88 -14.58
N LEU A 198 0.14 -23.01 -14.93
CA LEU A 198 -0.29 -23.32 -16.30
C LEU A 198 -1.65 -22.71 -16.67
N ALA A 199 -2.45 -22.31 -15.70
CA ALA A 199 -3.78 -21.74 -15.90
C ALA A 199 -3.89 -20.37 -15.23
N ALA A 200 -4.62 -19.44 -15.88
CA ALA A 200 -4.95 -18.16 -15.26
C ALA A 200 -5.81 -18.39 -14.00
N PRO A 201 -5.35 -17.98 -12.81
CA PRO A 201 -6.08 -18.24 -11.55
C PRO A 201 -7.40 -17.47 -11.43
N LEU A 202 -7.63 -16.49 -12.30
CA LEU A 202 -8.84 -15.67 -12.37
C LEU A 202 -9.40 -15.70 -13.78
N ALA A 203 -10.61 -16.23 -13.93
CA ALA A 203 -11.35 -16.20 -15.19
C ALA A 203 -12.03 -14.84 -15.41
N GLY A 204 -12.11 -14.41 -16.67
CA GLY A 204 -12.82 -13.20 -17.10
C GLY A 204 -12.17 -11.87 -16.67
N ASP A 205 -12.66 -10.80 -17.26
CA ASP A 205 -12.24 -9.44 -16.97
C ASP A 205 -12.82 -8.92 -15.63
N PRO A 206 -12.13 -7.99 -14.96
CA PRO A 206 -12.69 -7.35 -13.78
C PRO A 206 -13.98 -6.59 -14.14
N PRO A 207 -15.05 -6.70 -13.32
CA PRO A 207 -16.27 -5.93 -13.55
C PRO A 207 -16.03 -4.42 -13.53
N ASN A 208 -16.94 -3.68 -14.17
CA ASN A 208 -16.89 -2.22 -14.17
C ASN A 208 -17.04 -1.66 -12.74
N PRO A 209 -16.08 -0.89 -12.23
CA PRO A 209 -16.15 -0.33 -10.87
C PRO A 209 -17.23 0.73 -10.68
N ILE A 210 -17.75 1.33 -11.76
CA ILE A 210 -18.87 2.32 -11.70
C ILE A 210 -20.18 1.62 -11.37
N ASN A 211 -20.39 0.42 -11.92
CA ASN A 211 -21.59 -0.41 -11.69
C ASN A 211 -21.12 -1.78 -11.17
N PRO A 212 -20.71 -1.87 -9.88
CA PRO A 212 -20.25 -3.14 -9.34
C PRO A 212 -21.38 -4.17 -9.28
N PRO A 213 -21.05 -5.47 -9.37
CA PRO A 213 -22.02 -6.54 -9.22
C PRO A 213 -22.79 -6.44 -7.88
N SER A 214 -24.05 -6.86 -7.88
CA SER A 214 -24.88 -6.97 -6.66
C SER A 214 -24.29 -8.02 -5.70
N GLY A 215 -24.60 -7.91 -4.42
CA GLY A 215 -24.13 -8.84 -3.41
C GLY A 215 -22.61 -8.81 -3.23
N CYS A 216 -21.96 -9.97 -3.24
CA CYS A 216 -20.53 -10.09 -3.19
C CYS A 216 -19.91 -9.60 -4.53
N SER A 217 -19.18 -8.50 -4.53
CA SER A 217 -18.60 -7.91 -5.75
C SER A 217 -17.68 -8.87 -6.53
N PHE A 218 -17.15 -9.89 -5.86
CA PHE A 218 -16.26 -10.89 -6.48
C PHE A 218 -17.01 -12.11 -7.04
N HIS A 219 -18.34 -12.27 -6.78
CA HIS A 219 -19.08 -13.49 -7.14
C HIS A 219 -18.97 -13.88 -8.63
N PRO A 220 -18.93 -12.96 -9.62
CA PRO A 220 -18.87 -13.37 -11.04
C PRO A 220 -17.57 -14.08 -11.43
N ARG A 221 -16.51 -13.92 -10.62
CA ARG A 221 -15.19 -14.51 -10.85
C ARG A 221 -14.79 -15.53 -9.78
N CYS A 222 -15.69 -15.80 -8.84
CA CYS A 222 -15.43 -16.66 -7.71
C CYS A 222 -15.74 -18.12 -8.05
N VAL A 223 -14.74 -19.00 -8.00
CA VAL A 223 -14.92 -20.45 -8.23
C VAL A 223 -15.79 -21.13 -7.15
N ARG A 224 -16.12 -20.42 -6.08
CA ARG A 224 -16.99 -20.89 -4.98
C ARG A 224 -18.30 -20.13 -4.90
N ALA A 225 -18.67 -19.40 -5.97
CA ALA A 225 -19.90 -18.63 -5.97
C ALA A 225 -21.13 -19.55 -5.90
N GLU A 226 -22.12 -19.13 -5.11
CA GLU A 226 -23.46 -19.70 -5.03
C GLU A 226 -24.51 -18.61 -5.27
N PRO A 227 -25.78 -18.94 -5.56
CA PRO A 227 -26.82 -17.94 -5.81
C PRO A 227 -26.99 -16.91 -4.67
N ILE A 228 -26.64 -17.28 -3.45
CA ILE A 228 -26.66 -16.35 -2.31
C ILE A 228 -25.63 -15.23 -2.45
N CYS A 229 -24.49 -15.49 -3.13
CA CYS A 229 -23.44 -14.50 -3.34
C CYS A 229 -23.86 -13.34 -4.26
N GLU A 230 -24.85 -13.55 -5.14
CA GLU A 230 -25.41 -12.50 -5.98
C GLU A 230 -26.39 -11.59 -5.24
N ARG A 231 -26.97 -12.11 -4.15
CA ARG A 231 -28.07 -11.45 -3.42
C ARG A 231 -27.65 -10.79 -2.14
N ARG A 232 -26.60 -11.29 -1.51
CA ARG A 232 -26.17 -10.84 -0.18
C ARG A 232 -24.75 -10.31 -0.23
N GLU A 233 -24.57 -9.08 0.25
CA GLU A 233 -23.25 -8.47 0.43
C GLU A 233 -22.58 -9.02 1.70
N PRO A 234 -21.36 -9.57 1.60
CA PRO A 234 -20.61 -10.00 2.78
C PRO A 234 -20.09 -8.78 3.55
N VAL A 235 -20.06 -8.89 4.87
CA VAL A 235 -19.39 -7.91 5.74
C VAL A 235 -18.06 -8.46 6.23
N LEU A 236 -17.14 -7.58 6.54
CA LEU A 236 -15.81 -7.95 7.08
C LEU A 236 -16.02 -8.57 8.47
N THR A 237 -15.76 -9.87 8.60
CA THR A 237 -16.00 -10.67 9.81
C THR A 237 -14.70 -11.30 10.29
N ASP A 238 -14.37 -11.13 11.57
CA ASP A 238 -13.22 -11.78 12.20
C ASP A 238 -13.56 -13.21 12.66
N ALA A 239 -13.73 -14.11 11.68
CA ALA A 239 -13.99 -15.52 11.94
C ALA A 239 -12.72 -16.37 12.15
N LEU A 240 -11.54 -15.78 11.96
CA LEU A 240 -10.24 -16.47 11.96
C LEU A 240 -9.25 -15.85 12.95
N ALA A 241 -9.74 -15.31 14.07
CA ALA A 241 -8.95 -14.78 15.20
C ALA A 241 -7.84 -13.78 14.77
N GLY A 242 -8.23 -12.57 14.43
CA GLY A 242 -7.32 -11.49 13.98
C GLY A 242 -7.06 -11.47 12.48
N HIS A 243 -7.82 -12.26 11.71
CA HIS A 243 -7.76 -12.35 10.24
C HIS A 243 -9.15 -12.10 9.64
N PRO A 244 -9.68 -10.86 9.66
CA PRO A 244 -10.97 -10.51 9.11
C PRO A 244 -11.08 -10.77 7.61
N VAL A 245 -12.21 -11.35 7.18
CA VAL A 245 -12.49 -11.65 5.78
C VAL A 245 -13.93 -11.29 5.42
N SER A 246 -14.15 -10.69 4.24
CA SER A 246 -15.47 -10.34 3.70
C SER A 246 -15.94 -11.43 2.72
N CYS A 247 -16.39 -12.56 3.27
CA CYS A 247 -16.89 -13.69 2.50
C CYS A 247 -18.06 -14.35 3.22
N LEU A 248 -19.14 -14.70 2.49
CA LEU A 248 -20.33 -15.34 3.10
C LEU A 248 -20.01 -16.69 3.74
N ILE A 249 -18.96 -17.39 3.28
CA ILE A 249 -18.46 -18.64 3.91
C ILE A 249 -17.95 -18.37 5.34
N ALA A 250 -17.39 -17.18 5.59
CA ALA A 250 -16.84 -16.80 6.89
C ALA A 250 -17.90 -16.27 7.86
N MET A 251 -19.06 -15.86 7.37
CA MET A 251 -20.12 -15.30 8.19
C MET A 251 -20.94 -16.44 8.84
N PRO A 252 -21.19 -16.42 10.17
CA PRO A 252 -22.01 -17.44 10.84
C PRO A 252 -23.37 -17.66 10.18
N ASP A 253 -24.04 -16.56 9.77
CA ASP A 253 -25.35 -16.58 9.11
C ASP A 253 -25.23 -16.22 7.63
N GLY A 254 -24.11 -16.55 6.97
CA GLY A 254 -23.81 -16.19 5.58
C GLY A 254 -24.78 -16.82 4.57
N GLY A 255 -25.38 -17.94 4.92
CA GLY A 255 -26.28 -18.72 4.04
C GLY A 255 -25.55 -19.47 2.92
N HIS A 256 -24.22 -19.53 2.95
CA HIS A 256 -23.41 -20.30 2.03
C HIS A 256 -23.36 -21.78 2.45
N SER A 257 -23.39 -22.71 1.49
CA SER A 257 -23.41 -24.15 1.80
C SER A 257 -22.05 -24.69 2.29
N LEU A 258 -20.95 -24.04 1.89
CA LEU A 258 -19.61 -24.45 2.31
C LEU A 258 -19.27 -23.95 3.72
N PRO A 259 -18.69 -24.82 4.57
CA PRO A 259 -18.28 -24.43 5.91
C PRO A 259 -16.97 -23.61 5.90
N LEU A 260 -16.76 -22.78 6.93
CA LEU A 260 -15.58 -21.92 7.13
C LEU A 260 -14.25 -22.66 6.94
N ARG A 261 -14.13 -23.88 7.41
CA ARG A 261 -12.92 -24.72 7.25
C ARG A 261 -12.47 -24.87 5.79
N ARG A 262 -13.38 -24.69 4.82
CA ARG A 262 -13.05 -24.73 3.39
C ARG A 262 -12.34 -23.45 2.89
N LEU A 263 -12.40 -22.35 3.62
CA LEU A 263 -11.60 -21.15 3.29
C LEU A 263 -10.12 -21.36 3.55
N THR A 264 -9.77 -22.13 4.58
CA THR A 264 -8.39 -22.32 5.05
C THR A 264 -7.71 -23.58 4.50
N THR A 265 -8.42 -24.45 3.78
CA THR A 265 -7.83 -25.68 3.22
C THR A 265 -6.94 -25.35 2.01
N ASN A 266 -5.69 -25.82 2.03
CA ASN A 266 -4.72 -25.65 0.95
C ASN A 266 -5.24 -26.15 -0.40
N LEU A 267 -5.02 -25.38 -1.48
CA LEU A 267 -5.36 -25.72 -2.86
C LEU A 267 -4.52 -26.89 -3.42
N HIS A 268 -3.41 -27.26 -2.81
CA HIS A 268 -2.59 -28.40 -3.22
C HIS A 268 -3.21 -29.78 -2.93
N ALA A 269 -4.37 -29.82 -2.26
CA ALA A 269 -5.08 -31.06 -1.94
C ALA A 269 -6.26 -31.37 -2.90
N ALA A 270 -6.44 -30.64 -3.98
CA ALA A 270 -7.52 -30.83 -4.93
C ALA A 270 -6.98 -31.02 -6.36
N THR A 271 -6.28 -32.15 -6.57
CA THR A 271 -6.22 -32.81 -7.89
C THR A 271 -6.72 -34.22 -7.68
N PRO A 272 -7.82 -34.64 -8.34
CA PRO A 272 -8.18 -36.06 -8.40
C PRO A 272 -7.21 -36.84 -9.26
#